data_8fed766739ccb64668ee14347f2934ab
#
_entry.id   8fed766739ccb64668ee14347f2934ab
#
_cell.length_a   1.000
_cell.length_b   1.000
_cell.length_c   1.000
_cell.angle_alpha   90.00
_cell.angle_beta   90.00
_cell.angle_gamma   90.00
#
_symmetry.space_group_name_H-M   'P 1'
#
loop_
_entity.id
_entity.type
_entity.pdbx_description
1 polymer ?
#
loop_
_entity_poly.entity_id
_entity_poly.type
_entity_poly.pdbx_seq_one_letter_code
_entity_poly.pdbx_strand_id
1 'polypeptide(L)'
;MFVRVYSGAVKQGDSVLDSTRGKKERVGKIFQMHADKENPVDEASAGNIYTFVGLKNVTTGDTLCAMDAPISLNSMTFPDPVIQVAVEPKTKADQEKMGIALAKLSEEDPTFQVTTDEESGQTLIAGMGELQLDIIVDRMRREFKVECNQGKPQVAYRETIRKAVMDQGYTHKKQTGGSGQFAKVLMNFEPLETTDGKTFEFENAVTGGHISQEFIPSIEAGVKEAMESGILAGFPVVGVKATVTDGQMHPVDSSEMAFKLAGSMCFKEAAPKAKPVILEPIMAVEVRTPEEYMGEVIGDLNQRRGSISQMSDATGVKVIDAKVPLSEMFGYIGDLRSKTQGRAMFTMQMDSYAEVPKSVSEEIIKAQRGE
;
A
#
# COMPACT_ATOMS: atom_id res chain seq x y z
N MET A 1 8.93 16.45 -15.45
CA MET A 1 9.41 15.85 -14.17
C MET A 1 10.47 16.73 -13.56
N PHE A 2 10.40 17.00 -12.26
CA PHE A 2 11.43 17.75 -11.52
C PHE A 2 12.60 16.83 -11.16
N VAL A 3 13.81 17.29 -11.41
CA VAL A 3 15.06 16.54 -11.18
C VAL A 3 16.06 17.42 -10.46
N ARG A 4 16.57 16.94 -9.33
CA ARG A 4 17.70 17.58 -8.64
C ARG A 4 19.01 17.00 -9.15
N VAL A 5 19.89 17.84 -9.65
CA VAL A 5 21.23 17.42 -10.10
C VAL A 5 22.21 17.51 -8.93
N TYR A 6 22.71 16.35 -8.47
CA TYR A 6 23.63 16.26 -7.34
C TYR A 6 25.10 16.36 -7.78
N SER A 7 25.43 15.84 -8.96
CA SER A 7 26.80 15.82 -9.48
C SER A 7 26.79 15.88 -11.01
N GLY A 8 27.80 16.48 -11.58
CA GLY A 8 27.98 16.58 -13.04
C GLY A 8 27.04 17.56 -13.72
N ALA A 9 26.83 17.35 -14.98
CA ALA A 9 25.92 18.12 -15.82
C ALA A 9 25.32 17.23 -16.91
N VAL A 10 24.13 17.58 -17.40
CA VAL A 10 23.44 16.89 -18.51
C VAL A 10 22.87 17.92 -19.48
N LYS A 11 23.00 17.68 -20.77
CA LYS A 11 22.52 18.54 -21.83
C LYS A 11 21.22 18.04 -22.44
N GLN A 12 20.49 18.95 -23.05
CA GLN A 12 19.35 18.60 -23.87
C GLN A 12 19.76 17.61 -24.97
N GLY A 13 19.04 16.51 -25.09
CA GLY A 13 19.30 15.45 -26.06
C GLY A 13 20.18 14.32 -25.57
N ASP A 14 20.84 14.47 -24.42
CA ASP A 14 21.69 13.44 -23.84
C ASP A 14 20.88 12.19 -23.44
N SER A 15 21.58 11.07 -23.43
CA SER A 15 21.05 9.81 -22.91
C SER A 15 21.57 9.56 -21.51
N VAL A 16 20.67 9.24 -20.61
CA VAL A 16 20.95 8.90 -19.21
C VAL A 16 20.45 7.50 -18.89
N LEU A 17 21.01 6.88 -17.89
CA LEU A 17 20.55 5.61 -17.34
C LEU A 17 19.65 5.88 -16.15
N ASP A 18 18.42 5.38 -16.18
CA ASP A 18 17.66 5.15 -14.95
C ASP A 18 18.22 3.91 -14.27
N SER A 19 19.03 4.12 -13.25
CA SER A 19 19.73 3.03 -12.54
C SER A 19 18.80 2.23 -11.65
N THR A 20 17.68 2.81 -11.23
CA THR A 20 16.66 2.14 -10.41
C THR A 20 15.95 1.04 -11.22
N ARG A 21 15.66 1.32 -12.49
CA ARG A 21 14.93 0.41 -13.39
C ARG A 21 15.80 -0.25 -14.46
N GLY A 22 17.06 0.14 -14.54
CA GLY A 22 17.99 -0.38 -15.58
C GLY A 22 17.62 0.04 -17.01
N LYS A 23 16.89 1.17 -17.20
CA LYS A 23 16.41 1.62 -18.49
C LYS A 23 17.14 2.87 -18.96
N LYS A 24 17.37 2.92 -20.28
CA LYS A 24 17.93 4.10 -20.94
C LYS A 24 16.82 5.11 -21.22
N GLU A 25 17.02 6.36 -20.80
CA GLU A 25 16.13 7.47 -21.05
C GLU A 25 16.83 8.57 -21.85
N ARG A 26 16.06 9.37 -22.58
CA ARG A 26 16.59 10.51 -23.31
C ARG A 26 16.01 11.79 -22.73
N VAL A 27 16.89 12.69 -22.34
CA VAL A 27 16.52 14.02 -21.85
C VAL A 27 16.10 14.87 -23.03
N GLY A 28 14.82 15.26 -23.06
CA GLY A 28 14.30 16.15 -24.10
C GLY A 28 14.65 17.61 -23.81
N LYS A 29 13.66 18.45 -23.57
CA LYS A 29 13.89 19.84 -23.16
C LYS A 29 14.18 19.94 -21.68
N ILE A 30 15.00 20.92 -21.31
CA ILE A 30 15.34 21.24 -19.92
C ILE A 30 14.83 22.63 -19.62
N PHE A 31 14.14 22.78 -18.49
CA PHE A 31 13.66 24.07 -18.01
C PHE A 31 14.09 24.32 -16.57
N GLN A 32 14.41 25.57 -16.26
CA GLN A 32 14.46 26.06 -14.89
C GLN A 32 13.16 26.79 -14.60
N MET A 33 12.38 26.24 -13.67
CA MET A 33 11.08 26.80 -13.32
C MET A 33 11.22 27.99 -12.37
N HIS A 34 10.43 29.01 -12.61
CA HIS A 34 10.30 30.18 -11.76
C HIS A 34 8.79 30.42 -11.55
N ALA A 35 8.25 29.81 -10.55
CA ALA A 35 6.80 29.65 -10.36
C ALA A 35 6.14 28.99 -11.60
N ASP A 36 5.32 29.70 -12.32
CA ASP A 36 4.65 29.29 -13.57
C ASP A 36 5.46 29.55 -14.85
N LYS A 37 6.62 30.23 -14.72
CA LYS A 37 7.46 30.58 -15.87
C LYS A 37 8.47 29.49 -16.16
N GLU A 38 8.48 29.02 -17.40
CA GLU A 38 9.42 28.05 -17.94
C GLU A 38 10.59 28.76 -18.59
N ASN A 39 11.77 28.75 -17.97
CA ASN A 39 13.00 29.28 -18.56
C ASN A 39 13.77 28.12 -19.20
N PRO A 40 13.84 28.04 -20.54
CA PRO A 40 14.60 27.00 -21.20
C PRO A 40 16.10 27.17 -20.95
N VAL A 41 16.78 26.04 -20.71
CA VAL A 41 18.23 25.97 -20.56
C VAL A 41 18.77 24.80 -21.34
N ASP A 42 19.98 24.96 -21.90
CA ASP A 42 20.61 23.92 -22.71
C ASP A 42 21.28 22.83 -21.86
N GLU A 43 21.63 23.17 -20.63
CA GLU A 43 22.37 22.29 -19.71
C GLU A 43 21.85 22.44 -18.28
N ALA A 44 21.68 21.30 -17.62
CA ALA A 44 21.38 21.21 -16.19
C ALA A 44 22.65 20.81 -15.43
N SER A 45 23.08 21.63 -14.47
CA SER A 45 24.29 21.44 -13.68
C SER A 45 24.00 21.15 -12.21
N ALA A 46 24.99 20.55 -11.53
CA ALA A 46 24.89 20.21 -10.12
C ALA A 46 24.52 21.41 -9.21
N GLY A 47 23.75 21.14 -8.17
CA GLY A 47 23.32 22.11 -7.15
C GLY A 47 21.94 22.71 -7.37
N ASN A 48 21.33 22.54 -8.53
CA ASN A 48 20.04 23.11 -8.88
C ASN A 48 18.97 22.03 -9.12
N ILE A 49 17.72 22.49 -9.23
CA ILE A 49 16.54 21.69 -9.60
C ILE A 49 16.07 22.16 -10.98
N TYR A 50 15.86 21.22 -11.87
CA TYR A 50 15.39 21.46 -13.24
C TYR A 50 14.17 20.62 -13.54
N THR A 51 13.43 21.00 -14.58
CA THR A 51 12.36 20.18 -15.15
C THR A 51 12.86 19.54 -16.44
N PHE A 52 12.85 18.21 -16.49
CA PHE A 52 13.15 17.44 -17.69
C PHE A 52 11.87 17.02 -18.37
N VAL A 53 11.79 17.23 -19.68
CA VAL A 53 10.68 16.84 -20.53
C VAL A 53 11.13 15.70 -21.46
N GLY A 54 10.27 14.73 -21.70
CA GLY A 54 10.53 13.63 -22.61
C GLY A 54 10.99 12.33 -21.97
N LEU A 55 11.15 12.30 -20.65
CA LEU A 55 11.34 11.05 -19.90
C LEU A 55 10.04 10.22 -19.93
N LYS A 56 10.13 8.92 -20.23
CA LYS A 56 8.94 8.08 -20.45
C LYS A 56 8.67 7.08 -19.33
N ASN A 57 9.71 6.55 -18.72
CA ASN A 57 9.58 5.47 -17.74
C ASN A 57 10.15 5.83 -16.36
N VAL A 58 10.36 7.11 -16.09
CA VAL A 58 10.92 7.60 -14.84
C VAL A 58 9.80 8.03 -13.91
N THR A 59 9.88 7.63 -12.66
CA THR A 59 8.93 8.03 -11.60
C THR A 59 9.64 8.75 -10.46
N THR A 60 8.87 9.33 -9.55
CA THR A 60 9.39 9.97 -8.33
C THR A 60 10.19 8.97 -7.50
N GLY A 61 11.44 9.32 -7.17
CA GLY A 61 12.37 8.46 -6.42
C GLY A 61 13.39 7.72 -7.27
N ASP A 62 13.23 7.70 -8.60
CA ASP A 62 14.20 7.08 -9.50
C ASP A 62 15.50 7.91 -9.57
N THR A 63 16.62 7.23 -9.80
CA THR A 63 17.94 7.85 -9.96
C THR A 63 18.37 7.81 -11.42
N LEU A 64 18.65 8.99 -11.97
CA LEU A 64 19.24 9.15 -13.29
C LEU A 64 20.75 9.37 -13.17
N CYS A 65 21.55 8.63 -13.93
CA CYS A 65 23.01 8.72 -13.92
C CYS A 65 23.61 8.63 -15.32
N ALA A 66 24.91 8.88 -15.42
CA ALA A 66 25.63 8.67 -16.65
C ALA A 66 25.67 7.18 -17.02
N MET A 67 25.67 6.88 -18.35
CA MET A 67 25.64 5.50 -18.84
C MET A 67 26.89 4.69 -18.47
N ASP A 68 28.02 5.37 -18.33
CA ASP A 68 29.35 4.81 -18.04
C ASP A 68 29.70 4.81 -16.53
N ALA A 69 28.88 5.47 -15.71
CA ALA A 69 29.08 5.58 -14.27
C ALA A 69 27.75 5.31 -13.53
N PRO A 70 27.23 4.06 -13.53
CA PRO A 70 25.97 3.74 -12.89
C PRO A 70 26.08 3.90 -11.37
N ILE A 71 25.18 4.71 -10.82
CA ILE A 71 25.01 4.92 -9.39
C ILE A 71 23.53 5.02 -9.07
N SER A 72 23.09 4.42 -7.96
CA SER A 72 21.74 4.61 -7.41
C SER A 72 21.83 5.28 -6.05
N LEU A 73 21.04 6.31 -5.85
CA LEU A 73 20.82 6.92 -4.55
C LEU A 73 19.86 6.06 -3.73
N ASN A 74 19.78 6.31 -2.42
CA ASN A 74 18.82 5.62 -1.56
C ASN A 74 17.40 5.83 -2.10
N SER A 75 16.68 4.72 -2.28
CA SER A 75 15.28 4.76 -2.66
C SER A 75 14.44 5.37 -1.54
N MET A 76 13.45 6.17 -1.90
CA MET A 76 12.43 6.63 -0.97
C MET A 76 11.44 5.50 -0.71
N THR A 77 11.12 5.27 0.56
CA THR A 77 10.04 4.36 0.94
C THR A 77 8.77 5.19 1.11
N PHE A 78 7.76 4.88 0.32
CA PHE A 78 6.44 5.50 0.44
C PHE A 78 5.53 4.59 1.25
N PRO A 79 4.72 5.13 2.18
CA PRO A 79 3.76 4.33 2.93
C PRO A 79 2.63 3.84 2.01
N ASP A 80 2.09 2.67 2.32
CA ASP A 80 0.93 2.14 1.65
C ASP A 80 -0.31 3.01 1.89
N PRO A 81 -1.20 3.15 0.89
CA PRO A 81 -2.47 3.82 1.08
C PRO A 81 -3.30 3.21 2.21
N VAL A 82 -4.03 4.05 2.94
CA VAL A 82 -4.79 3.63 4.14
C VAL A 82 -6.30 3.79 3.97
N ILE A 83 -6.76 4.53 2.96
CA ILE A 83 -8.18 4.60 2.57
C ILE A 83 -8.33 4.35 1.08
N GLN A 84 -9.52 3.92 0.70
CA GLN A 84 -9.88 3.74 -0.70
C GLN A 84 -11.31 4.24 -0.96
N VAL A 85 -11.55 4.65 -2.20
CA VAL A 85 -12.84 5.18 -2.66
C VAL A 85 -13.10 4.62 -4.06
N ALA A 86 -14.33 4.15 -4.30
CA ALA A 86 -14.77 3.80 -5.64
C ALA A 86 -15.05 5.07 -6.45
N VAL A 87 -14.57 5.13 -7.68
CA VAL A 87 -14.88 6.20 -8.64
C VAL A 87 -15.51 5.62 -9.89
N GLU A 88 -16.63 6.20 -10.31
CA GLU A 88 -17.39 5.76 -11.47
C GLU A 88 -17.53 6.90 -12.46
N PRO A 89 -17.13 6.73 -13.73
CA PRO A 89 -17.31 7.75 -14.74
C PRO A 89 -18.80 7.95 -15.04
N LYS A 90 -19.26 9.20 -15.23
CA LYS A 90 -20.66 9.48 -15.55
C LYS A 90 -21.04 9.07 -16.98
N THR A 91 -20.08 9.05 -17.91
CA THR A 91 -20.31 8.69 -19.31
C THR A 91 -19.20 7.78 -19.83
N LYS A 92 -19.46 7.07 -20.94
CA LYS A 92 -18.43 6.27 -21.62
C LYS A 92 -17.24 7.10 -22.10
N ALA A 93 -17.46 8.34 -22.51
CA ALA A 93 -16.39 9.27 -22.89
C ALA A 93 -15.51 9.66 -21.69
N ASP A 94 -16.11 9.75 -20.51
CA ASP A 94 -15.36 10.02 -19.27
C ASP A 94 -14.52 8.81 -18.84
N GLN A 95 -14.92 7.60 -19.17
CA GLN A 95 -14.18 6.38 -18.81
C GLN A 95 -12.77 6.34 -19.42
N GLU A 96 -12.63 6.64 -20.71
CA GLU A 96 -11.32 6.69 -21.37
C GLU A 96 -10.44 7.82 -20.80
N LYS A 97 -11.04 9.01 -20.62
CA LYS A 97 -10.33 10.15 -20.03
C LYS A 97 -9.93 9.88 -18.58
N MET A 98 -10.77 9.19 -17.80
CA MET A 98 -10.52 8.82 -16.41
C MET A 98 -9.29 7.91 -16.30
N GLY A 99 -9.18 6.89 -17.17
CA GLY A 99 -8.01 6.03 -17.20
C GLY A 99 -6.70 6.80 -17.45
N ILE A 100 -6.72 7.74 -18.41
CA ILE A 100 -5.57 8.59 -18.71
C ILE A 100 -5.24 9.54 -17.55
N ALA A 101 -6.26 10.15 -16.94
CA ALA A 101 -6.10 11.07 -15.81
C ALA A 101 -5.51 10.34 -14.59
N LEU A 102 -6.07 9.20 -14.23
CA LEU A 102 -5.63 8.41 -13.09
C LEU A 102 -4.20 7.90 -13.26
N ALA A 103 -3.83 7.43 -14.45
CA ALA A 103 -2.46 7.02 -14.75
C ALA A 103 -1.46 8.17 -14.54
N LYS A 104 -1.75 9.37 -15.04
CA LYS A 104 -0.88 10.54 -14.85
C LYS A 104 -0.80 10.98 -13.40
N LEU A 105 -1.91 10.98 -12.67
CA LEU A 105 -1.94 11.37 -11.26
C LEU A 105 -1.17 10.37 -10.38
N SER A 106 -1.24 9.08 -10.71
CA SER A 106 -0.46 8.03 -10.03
C SER A 106 1.06 8.11 -10.32
N GLU A 107 1.45 8.60 -11.51
CA GLU A 107 2.86 8.89 -11.81
C GLU A 107 3.41 10.08 -11.01
N GLU A 108 2.56 11.05 -10.67
CA GLU A 108 2.95 12.24 -9.90
C GLU A 108 3.08 11.94 -8.40
N ASP A 109 2.20 11.10 -7.86
CA ASP A 109 2.14 10.80 -6.42
C ASP A 109 2.23 9.29 -6.17
N PRO A 110 3.39 8.79 -5.70
CA PRO A 110 3.61 7.38 -5.40
C PRO A 110 2.73 6.83 -4.25
N THR A 111 2.15 7.69 -3.41
CA THR A 111 1.22 7.30 -2.35
C THR A 111 -0.21 7.12 -2.84
N PHE A 112 -0.49 7.52 -4.07
CA PHE A 112 -1.77 7.35 -4.73
C PHE A 112 -1.76 6.12 -5.63
N GLN A 113 -2.68 5.20 -5.40
CA GLN A 113 -2.80 3.95 -6.14
C GLN A 113 -4.17 3.83 -6.81
N VAL A 114 -4.20 3.16 -7.94
CA VAL A 114 -5.41 2.89 -8.72
C VAL A 114 -5.50 1.39 -8.95
N THR A 115 -6.60 0.79 -8.55
CA THR A 115 -6.87 -0.64 -8.73
C THR A 115 -8.27 -0.82 -9.33
N THR A 116 -8.51 -1.97 -9.92
CA THR A 116 -9.85 -2.38 -10.35
C THR A 116 -10.29 -3.53 -9.48
N ASP A 117 -11.43 -3.41 -8.87
CA ASP A 117 -12.04 -4.50 -8.12
C ASP A 117 -12.52 -5.58 -9.11
N GLU A 118 -12.00 -6.78 -8.99
CA GLU A 118 -12.29 -7.90 -9.89
C GLU A 118 -13.75 -8.39 -9.76
N GLU A 119 -14.35 -8.27 -8.59
CA GLU A 119 -15.72 -8.73 -8.36
C GLU A 119 -16.76 -7.73 -8.87
N SER A 120 -16.60 -6.45 -8.54
CA SER A 120 -17.55 -5.39 -8.92
C SER A 120 -17.22 -4.71 -10.25
N GLY A 121 -15.98 -4.83 -10.73
CA GLY A 121 -15.46 -4.11 -11.90
C GLY A 121 -15.28 -2.61 -11.67
N GLN A 122 -15.42 -2.13 -10.43
CA GLN A 122 -15.28 -0.73 -10.07
C GLN A 122 -13.81 -0.30 -10.06
N THR A 123 -13.55 0.94 -10.44
CA THR A 123 -12.24 1.56 -10.27
C THR A 123 -12.13 2.11 -8.86
N LEU A 124 -11.15 1.60 -8.11
CA LEU A 124 -10.82 2.06 -6.77
C LEU A 124 -9.60 2.97 -6.81
N ILE A 125 -9.69 4.10 -6.16
CA ILE A 125 -8.56 5.00 -5.90
C ILE A 125 -8.22 4.93 -4.42
N ALA A 126 -6.94 4.75 -4.11
CA ALA A 126 -6.46 4.62 -2.74
C ALA A 126 -5.39 5.68 -2.44
N GLY A 127 -5.38 6.18 -1.21
CA GLY A 127 -4.49 7.25 -0.76
C GLY A 127 -4.31 7.29 0.75
N MET A 128 -3.56 8.30 1.21
CA MET A 128 -3.19 8.48 2.61
C MET A 128 -4.26 9.22 3.43
N GLY A 129 -5.31 9.73 2.80
CA GLY A 129 -6.39 10.43 3.50
C GLY A 129 -7.47 10.96 2.57
N GLU A 130 -8.63 11.26 3.16
CA GLU A 130 -9.82 11.73 2.47
C GLU A 130 -9.54 12.99 1.62
N LEU A 131 -8.83 13.96 2.19
CA LEU A 131 -8.49 15.20 1.50
C LEU A 131 -7.64 14.97 0.24
N GLN A 132 -6.69 14.02 0.28
CA GLN A 132 -5.89 13.68 -0.89
C GLN A 132 -6.78 13.16 -2.03
N LEU A 133 -7.70 12.23 -1.71
CA LEU A 133 -8.60 11.66 -2.71
C LEU A 133 -9.59 12.69 -3.26
N ASP A 134 -10.10 13.59 -2.42
CA ASP A 134 -10.97 14.69 -2.85
C ASP A 134 -10.25 15.65 -3.80
N ILE A 135 -8.98 15.99 -3.50
CA ILE A 135 -8.14 16.82 -4.38
C ILE A 135 -7.91 16.12 -5.72
N ILE A 136 -7.65 14.81 -5.72
CA ILE A 136 -7.45 14.04 -6.95
C ILE A 136 -8.72 14.02 -7.80
N VAL A 137 -9.89 13.80 -7.20
CA VAL A 137 -11.18 13.88 -7.89
C VAL A 137 -11.44 15.27 -8.45
N ASP A 138 -11.14 16.32 -7.69
CA ASP A 138 -11.26 17.70 -8.16
C ASP A 138 -10.29 18.01 -9.32
N ARG A 139 -9.05 17.53 -9.26
CA ARG A 139 -8.07 17.64 -10.35
C ARG A 139 -8.54 16.90 -11.61
N MET A 140 -9.11 15.70 -11.49
CA MET A 140 -9.70 14.98 -12.63
C MET A 140 -10.76 15.83 -13.32
N ARG A 141 -11.61 16.52 -12.54
CA ARG A 141 -12.64 17.40 -13.09
C ARG A 141 -12.05 18.65 -13.75
N ARG A 142 -11.14 19.36 -13.09
CA ARG A 142 -10.61 20.67 -13.54
C ARG A 142 -9.59 20.53 -14.67
N GLU A 143 -8.63 19.62 -14.52
CA GLU A 143 -7.49 19.50 -15.44
C GLU A 143 -7.82 18.58 -16.62
N PHE A 144 -8.49 17.45 -16.36
CA PHE A 144 -8.75 16.42 -17.38
C PHE A 144 -10.18 16.45 -17.94
N LYS A 145 -11.06 17.28 -17.39
CA LYS A 145 -12.48 17.37 -17.81
C LYS A 145 -13.19 16.01 -17.71
N VAL A 146 -12.96 15.30 -16.62
CA VAL A 146 -13.58 14.01 -16.29
C VAL A 146 -14.64 14.23 -15.22
N GLU A 147 -15.89 13.85 -15.52
CA GLU A 147 -16.96 13.80 -14.53
C GLU A 147 -17.11 12.38 -13.99
N CYS A 148 -16.99 12.23 -12.68
CA CYS A 148 -17.16 10.96 -11.98
C CYS A 148 -17.99 11.10 -10.71
N ASN A 149 -18.64 10.01 -10.30
CA ASN A 149 -19.24 9.85 -8.99
C ASN A 149 -18.19 9.24 -8.05
N GLN A 150 -18.22 9.65 -6.80
CA GLN A 150 -17.34 9.17 -5.74
C GLN A 150 -18.16 8.42 -4.71
N GLY A 151 -17.72 7.20 -4.35
CA GLY A 151 -18.31 6.41 -3.27
C GLY A 151 -17.90 6.92 -1.89
N LYS A 152 -18.34 6.23 -0.85
CA LYS A 152 -17.90 6.54 0.53
C LYS A 152 -16.49 6.00 0.76
N PRO A 153 -15.64 6.74 1.51
CA PRO A 153 -14.32 6.24 1.90
C PRO A 153 -14.40 4.94 2.69
N GLN A 154 -13.52 4.01 2.38
CA GLN A 154 -13.38 2.76 3.11
C GLN A 154 -11.97 2.65 3.69
N VAL A 155 -11.87 2.14 4.90
CA VAL A 155 -10.59 1.89 5.57
C VAL A 155 -9.95 0.64 4.98
N ALA A 156 -8.66 0.69 4.68
CA ALA A 156 -7.90 -0.47 4.24
C ALA A 156 -7.51 -1.34 5.45
N TYR A 157 -8.44 -2.17 5.89
CA TYR A 157 -8.17 -3.16 6.92
C TYR A 157 -7.18 -4.22 6.43
N ARG A 158 -6.51 -4.88 7.37
CA ARG A 158 -5.64 -6.03 7.15
C ARG A 158 -6.05 -7.15 8.08
N GLU A 159 -5.54 -8.34 7.85
CA GLU A 159 -5.66 -9.46 8.76
C GLU A 159 -4.27 -9.95 9.17
N THR A 160 -4.17 -10.61 10.30
CA THR A 160 -2.92 -11.27 10.73
C THR A 160 -3.24 -12.47 11.62
N ILE A 161 -2.23 -13.28 11.88
CA ILE A 161 -2.31 -14.43 12.78
C ILE A 161 -1.61 -14.12 14.12
N ARG A 162 -2.10 -14.68 15.22
CA ARG A 162 -1.53 -14.45 16.56
C ARG A 162 -0.92 -15.70 17.18
N LYS A 163 -1.14 -16.86 16.57
CA LYS A 163 -0.65 -18.15 17.07
C LYS A 163 0.06 -18.91 15.97
N ALA A 164 1.20 -19.50 16.28
CA ALA A 164 1.87 -20.43 15.38
C ALA A 164 1.05 -21.70 15.16
N VAL A 165 1.04 -22.19 13.94
CA VAL A 165 0.51 -23.50 13.55
C VAL A 165 1.64 -24.29 12.94
N MET A 166 2.05 -25.34 13.63
CA MET A 166 3.16 -26.21 13.25
C MET A 166 2.63 -27.46 12.57
N ASP A 167 3.45 -28.00 11.67
CA ASP A 167 3.22 -29.29 10.99
C ASP A 167 1.85 -29.41 10.29
N GLN A 168 1.38 -28.30 9.69
CA GLN A 168 0.18 -28.32 8.89
C GLN A 168 0.49 -28.99 7.56
N GLY A 169 -0.11 -30.17 7.36
CA GLY A 169 -0.01 -30.90 6.10
C GLY A 169 -1.19 -30.65 5.19
N TYR A 170 -0.94 -30.62 3.88
CA TYR A 170 -1.98 -30.65 2.85
C TYR A 170 -1.55 -31.53 1.68
N THR A 171 -2.47 -32.32 1.15
CA THR A 171 -2.25 -33.15 -0.03
C THR A 171 -3.22 -32.78 -1.13
N HIS A 172 -2.73 -32.19 -2.19
CA HIS A 172 -3.47 -31.97 -3.42
C HIS A 172 -3.40 -33.23 -4.28
N LYS A 173 -4.54 -33.88 -4.50
CA LYS A 173 -4.64 -35.03 -5.38
C LYS A 173 -5.88 -34.91 -6.22
N LYS A 174 -5.72 -34.89 -7.56
CA LYS A 174 -6.82 -34.88 -8.51
C LYS A 174 -6.53 -35.90 -9.62
N GLN A 175 -7.44 -36.79 -9.86
CA GLN A 175 -7.41 -37.75 -10.97
C GLN A 175 -8.65 -37.53 -11.82
N THR A 176 -8.49 -37.05 -13.03
CA THR A 176 -9.58 -36.90 -14.02
C THR A 176 -9.04 -37.42 -15.33
N GLY A 177 -9.30 -38.69 -15.65
CA GLY A 177 -9.24 -39.28 -17.01
C GLY A 177 -8.02 -38.96 -17.91
N GLY A 178 -6.87 -38.57 -17.36
CA GLY A 178 -5.65 -38.14 -18.04
C GLY A 178 -4.48 -38.05 -17.07
N SER A 179 -3.53 -37.15 -17.29
CA SER A 179 -2.45 -36.89 -16.33
C SER A 179 -3.04 -36.38 -15.00
N GLY A 180 -2.70 -37.04 -13.88
CA GLY A 180 -3.14 -36.68 -12.54
C GLY A 180 -2.44 -35.37 -12.05
N GLN A 181 -2.91 -34.85 -10.91
CA GLN A 181 -2.23 -33.78 -10.17
C GLN A 181 -1.91 -34.31 -8.77
N PHE A 182 -0.67 -34.17 -8.36
CA PHE A 182 -0.23 -34.57 -7.02
C PHE A 182 0.77 -33.58 -6.46
N ALA A 183 0.53 -33.11 -5.26
CA ALA A 183 1.48 -32.36 -4.46
C ALA A 183 1.14 -32.52 -2.97
N LYS A 184 2.13 -32.87 -2.14
CA LYS A 184 1.99 -32.89 -0.69
C LYS A 184 2.99 -31.92 -0.09
N VAL A 185 2.53 -31.08 0.83
CA VAL A 185 3.35 -30.12 1.57
C VAL A 185 3.09 -30.26 3.06
N LEU A 186 4.14 -30.04 3.84
CA LEU A 186 4.10 -29.89 5.30
C LEU A 186 4.71 -28.53 5.63
N MET A 187 3.96 -27.68 6.33
CA MET A 187 4.36 -26.27 6.53
C MET A 187 4.08 -25.82 7.95
N ASN A 188 4.90 -24.87 8.41
CA ASN A 188 4.69 -24.11 9.62
C ASN A 188 4.30 -22.69 9.26
N PHE A 189 3.36 -22.13 10.00
CA PHE A 189 2.94 -20.73 9.89
C PHE A 189 3.06 -20.05 11.23
N GLU A 190 3.83 -18.98 11.29
CA GLU A 190 4.15 -18.27 12.54
C GLU A 190 3.88 -16.78 12.39
N PRO A 191 3.45 -16.09 13.46
CA PRO A 191 3.39 -14.64 13.45
C PRO A 191 4.78 -14.04 13.19
N LEU A 192 4.84 -13.05 12.29
CA LEU A 192 6.03 -12.28 11.99
C LEU A 192 5.86 -10.86 12.54
N GLU A 193 6.81 -10.41 13.38
CA GLU A 193 6.84 -9.02 13.82
C GLU A 193 7.28 -8.13 12.66
N THR A 194 6.43 -7.17 12.30
CA THR A 194 6.62 -6.28 11.14
C THR A 194 7.49 -5.06 11.49
N THR A 195 8.66 -5.28 12.10
CA THR A 195 9.56 -4.18 12.51
C THR A 195 10.26 -3.49 11.34
N ASP A 196 10.46 -4.21 10.24
CA ASP A 196 11.24 -3.72 9.08
C ASP A 196 10.40 -3.54 7.81
N GLY A 197 9.08 -3.42 7.95
CA GLY A 197 8.16 -3.30 6.80
C GLY A 197 7.95 -4.60 6.02
N LYS A 198 8.54 -5.72 6.46
CA LYS A 198 8.28 -7.04 5.87
C LYS A 198 6.92 -7.55 6.32
N THR A 199 6.02 -7.73 5.39
CA THR A 199 4.68 -8.26 5.65
C THR A 199 4.59 -9.78 5.53
N PHE A 200 5.59 -10.41 4.90
CA PHE A 200 5.66 -11.85 4.67
C PHE A 200 7.12 -12.33 4.59
N GLU A 201 7.38 -13.50 5.14
CA GLU A 201 8.66 -14.21 5.02
C GLU A 201 8.41 -15.66 4.64
N PHE A 202 9.18 -16.17 3.67
CA PHE A 202 9.12 -17.57 3.28
C PHE A 202 10.48 -18.25 3.48
N GLU A 203 10.46 -19.42 4.10
CA GLU A 203 11.65 -20.21 4.38
C GLU A 203 11.50 -21.64 3.83
N ASN A 204 12.54 -22.10 3.14
CA ASN A 204 12.64 -23.49 2.69
C ASN A 204 13.54 -24.29 3.64
N ALA A 205 12.95 -25.18 4.43
CA ALA A 205 13.62 -26.09 5.32
C ALA A 205 13.54 -27.57 4.86
N VAL A 206 13.13 -27.82 3.62
CA VAL A 206 13.02 -29.17 3.07
C VAL A 206 14.39 -29.82 2.95
N THR A 207 14.53 -31.02 3.49
CA THR A 207 15.73 -31.84 3.40
C THR A 207 15.43 -33.14 2.65
N GLY A 208 16.46 -33.82 2.13
CA GLY A 208 16.32 -35.15 1.53
C GLY A 208 15.72 -35.19 0.12
N GLY A 209 15.48 -34.06 -0.55
CA GLY A 209 15.00 -34.01 -1.93
C GLY A 209 13.56 -34.49 -2.13
N HIS A 210 12.73 -34.46 -1.08
CA HIS A 210 11.32 -34.87 -1.12
C HIS A 210 10.46 -33.97 -2.00
N ILE A 211 10.86 -32.69 -2.16
CA ILE A 211 10.30 -31.73 -3.10
C ILE A 211 11.44 -31.21 -3.97
N SER A 212 11.26 -31.17 -5.29
CA SER A 212 12.23 -30.55 -6.19
C SER A 212 12.33 -29.04 -5.93
N GLN A 213 13.54 -28.48 -6.01
CA GLN A 213 13.79 -27.05 -5.82
C GLN A 213 12.96 -26.15 -6.74
N GLU A 214 12.63 -26.65 -7.94
CA GLU A 214 11.80 -25.93 -8.92
C GLU A 214 10.37 -25.66 -8.45
N PHE A 215 9.82 -26.48 -7.53
CA PHE A 215 8.47 -26.32 -7.01
C PHE A 215 8.35 -25.39 -5.80
N ILE A 216 9.48 -25.07 -5.15
CA ILE A 216 9.50 -24.21 -3.94
C ILE A 216 8.93 -22.79 -4.22
N PRO A 217 9.31 -22.10 -5.32
CA PRO A 217 8.71 -20.80 -5.64
C PRO A 217 7.19 -20.88 -5.87
N SER A 218 6.69 -22.01 -6.39
CA SER A 218 5.26 -22.21 -6.62
C SER A 218 4.49 -22.37 -5.31
N ILE A 219 5.06 -23.03 -4.29
CA ILE A 219 4.47 -23.12 -2.95
C ILE A 219 4.37 -21.71 -2.35
N GLU A 220 5.44 -20.92 -2.41
CA GLU A 220 5.45 -19.54 -1.94
C GLU A 220 4.39 -18.69 -2.62
N ALA A 221 4.31 -18.76 -3.95
CA ALA A 221 3.30 -18.03 -4.73
C ALA A 221 1.86 -18.43 -4.32
N GLY A 222 1.63 -19.71 -4.05
CA GLY A 222 0.34 -20.20 -3.59
C GLY A 222 -0.05 -19.68 -2.21
N VAL A 223 0.89 -19.59 -1.28
CA VAL A 223 0.66 -19.01 0.06
C VAL A 223 0.34 -17.52 -0.06
N LYS A 224 1.12 -16.76 -0.85
CA LYS A 224 0.88 -15.33 -1.09
C LYS A 224 -0.52 -15.06 -1.65
N GLU A 225 -0.93 -15.80 -2.66
CA GLU A 225 -2.27 -15.68 -3.25
C GLU A 225 -3.38 -15.98 -2.22
N ALA A 226 -3.17 -16.98 -1.36
CA ALA A 226 -4.12 -17.26 -0.30
C ALA A 226 -4.19 -16.16 0.76
N MET A 227 -3.06 -15.52 1.07
CA MET A 227 -3.01 -14.38 1.98
C MET A 227 -3.76 -13.15 1.44
N GLU A 228 -3.74 -12.92 0.14
CA GLU A 228 -4.52 -11.82 -0.49
C GLU A 228 -6.03 -12.01 -0.34
N SER A 229 -6.50 -13.26 -0.24
CA SER A 229 -7.92 -13.59 -0.10
C SER A 229 -8.48 -13.40 1.32
N GLY A 230 -7.63 -13.13 2.31
CA GLY A 230 -8.02 -12.99 3.72
C GLY A 230 -8.43 -14.31 4.41
N ILE A 231 -8.81 -14.18 5.68
CA ILE A 231 -9.20 -15.33 6.54
C ILE A 231 -10.58 -15.09 7.16
N LEU A 232 -10.83 -13.90 7.70
CA LEU A 232 -12.04 -13.55 8.47
C LEU A 232 -13.06 -12.79 7.63
N ALA A 233 -12.59 -11.76 6.93
CA ALA A 233 -13.41 -10.78 6.23
C ALA A 233 -12.91 -10.48 4.79
N GLY A 234 -11.93 -11.23 4.30
CA GLY A 234 -11.39 -11.06 2.95
C GLY A 234 -10.34 -9.95 2.83
N PHE A 235 -9.81 -9.43 3.94
CA PHE A 235 -8.74 -8.44 3.90
C PHE A 235 -7.38 -9.11 3.75
N PRO A 236 -6.43 -8.49 3.03
CA PRO A 236 -5.08 -9.04 2.86
C PRO A 236 -4.41 -9.38 4.20
N VAL A 237 -3.84 -10.59 4.29
CA VAL A 237 -3.13 -11.06 5.48
C VAL A 237 -1.69 -10.57 5.46
N VAL A 238 -1.21 -10.06 6.58
CA VAL A 238 0.16 -9.56 6.77
C VAL A 238 0.79 -10.14 8.04
N GLY A 239 2.11 -10.04 8.16
CA GLY A 239 2.82 -10.48 9.36
C GLY A 239 2.84 -11.99 9.53
N VAL A 240 3.13 -12.72 8.46
CA VAL A 240 3.21 -14.19 8.46
C VAL A 240 4.57 -14.65 7.97
N LYS A 241 5.19 -15.53 8.75
CA LYS A 241 6.32 -16.36 8.32
C LYS A 241 5.79 -17.75 7.97
N ALA A 242 6.05 -18.20 6.74
CA ALA A 242 5.72 -19.54 6.27
C ALA A 242 7.00 -20.35 6.01
N THR A 243 7.13 -21.49 6.64
CA THR A 243 8.26 -22.41 6.47
C THR A 243 7.77 -23.71 5.89
N VAL A 244 8.27 -24.10 4.71
CA VAL A 244 8.02 -25.45 4.19
C VAL A 244 9.08 -26.39 4.77
N THR A 245 8.60 -27.41 5.52
CA THR A 245 9.47 -28.33 6.27
C THR A 245 9.66 -29.66 5.58
N ASP A 246 8.62 -30.17 4.89
CA ASP A 246 8.64 -31.45 4.19
C ASP A 246 7.52 -31.51 3.14
N GLY A 247 7.47 -32.59 2.39
CA GLY A 247 6.41 -32.87 1.44
C GLY A 247 6.66 -34.14 0.62
N GLN A 248 5.93 -34.26 -0.46
CA GLN A 248 6.11 -35.38 -1.39
C GLN A 248 5.71 -34.96 -2.80
N MET A 249 6.52 -35.36 -3.77
CA MET A 249 6.21 -35.23 -5.18
C MET A 249 5.98 -36.59 -5.81
N HIS A 250 5.25 -36.60 -6.95
CA HIS A 250 5.07 -37.79 -7.80
C HIS A 250 5.80 -37.57 -9.12
N PRO A 251 6.58 -38.54 -9.63
CA PRO A 251 7.44 -38.34 -10.82
C PRO A 251 6.71 -37.86 -12.09
N VAL A 252 5.42 -38.16 -12.21
CA VAL A 252 4.63 -37.85 -13.41
C VAL A 252 3.52 -36.82 -13.16
N ASP A 253 2.90 -36.85 -11.96
CA ASP A 253 1.68 -36.07 -11.67
C ASP A 253 1.97 -34.77 -10.89
N SER A 254 3.21 -34.52 -10.51
CA SER A 254 3.58 -33.27 -9.85
C SER A 254 3.88 -32.16 -10.87
N SER A 255 3.43 -30.97 -10.55
CA SER A 255 3.61 -29.77 -11.37
C SER A 255 3.65 -28.51 -10.49
N GLU A 256 4.18 -27.41 -11.02
CA GLU A 256 4.18 -26.10 -10.37
C GLU A 256 2.77 -25.70 -9.91
N MET A 257 1.75 -25.93 -10.77
CA MET A 257 0.36 -25.62 -10.44
C MET A 257 -0.16 -26.48 -9.28
N ALA A 258 0.19 -27.77 -9.22
CA ALA A 258 -0.21 -28.64 -8.12
C ALA A 258 0.39 -28.19 -6.78
N PHE A 259 1.67 -27.79 -6.78
CA PHE A 259 2.34 -27.25 -5.59
C PHE A 259 1.86 -25.86 -5.20
N LYS A 260 1.53 -25.00 -6.16
CA LYS A 260 0.87 -23.70 -5.90
C LYS A 260 -0.47 -23.90 -5.19
N LEU A 261 -1.31 -24.78 -5.70
CA LEU A 261 -2.58 -25.13 -5.05
C LEU A 261 -2.40 -25.76 -3.67
N ALA A 262 -1.39 -26.64 -3.51
CA ALA A 262 -1.10 -27.25 -2.22
C ALA A 262 -0.66 -26.20 -1.18
N GLY A 263 0.20 -25.25 -1.53
CA GLY A 263 0.61 -24.13 -0.66
C GLY A 263 -0.57 -23.25 -0.27
N SER A 264 -1.40 -22.86 -1.25
CA SER A 264 -2.60 -22.06 -1.03
C SER A 264 -3.58 -22.73 -0.06
N MET A 265 -3.90 -23.99 -0.30
CA MET A 265 -4.85 -24.72 0.55
C MET A 265 -4.28 -25.07 1.92
N CYS A 266 -2.97 -25.34 2.01
CA CYS A 266 -2.30 -25.55 3.29
C CYS A 266 -2.42 -24.31 4.20
N PHE A 267 -2.19 -23.10 3.66
CA PHE A 267 -2.42 -21.86 4.40
C PHE A 267 -3.89 -21.65 4.78
N LYS A 268 -4.82 -21.86 3.85
CA LYS A 268 -6.28 -21.71 4.11
C LYS A 268 -6.78 -22.63 5.23
N GLU A 269 -6.20 -23.81 5.40
CA GLU A 269 -6.53 -24.72 6.49
C GLU A 269 -5.83 -24.40 7.82
N ALA A 270 -4.62 -23.81 7.76
CA ALA A 270 -3.86 -23.41 8.93
C ALA A 270 -4.38 -22.12 9.55
N ALA A 271 -4.68 -21.13 8.71
CA ALA A 271 -4.97 -19.76 9.12
C ALA A 271 -6.12 -19.62 10.13
N PRO A 272 -7.26 -20.32 10.02
CA PRO A 272 -8.31 -20.27 11.05
C PRO A 272 -7.87 -20.79 12.42
N LYS A 273 -6.89 -21.71 12.46
CA LYS A 273 -6.35 -22.30 13.72
C LYS A 273 -5.33 -21.37 14.39
N ALA A 274 -4.83 -20.40 13.64
CA ALA A 274 -3.77 -19.47 14.04
C ALA A 274 -4.28 -18.24 14.81
N LYS A 275 -5.54 -18.23 15.28
CA LYS A 275 -6.19 -17.07 15.92
C LYS A 275 -6.07 -15.80 15.07
N PRO A 276 -6.72 -15.78 13.92
CA PRO A 276 -6.68 -14.60 13.05
C PRO A 276 -7.39 -13.41 13.70
N VAL A 277 -6.88 -12.20 13.45
CA VAL A 277 -7.43 -10.92 13.92
C VAL A 277 -7.40 -9.88 12.80
N ILE A 278 -8.32 -8.90 12.87
CA ILE A 278 -8.35 -7.76 11.96
C ILE A 278 -7.44 -6.67 12.51
N LEU A 279 -6.69 -6.03 11.63
CA LEU A 279 -5.87 -4.86 11.90
C LEU A 279 -6.47 -3.63 11.24
N GLU A 280 -6.44 -2.50 11.96
CA GLU A 280 -6.83 -1.19 11.45
C GLU A 280 -5.64 -0.22 11.41
N PRO A 281 -5.61 0.73 10.46
CA PRO A 281 -4.58 1.75 10.42
C PRO A 281 -4.77 2.75 11.57
N ILE A 282 -3.69 3.01 12.29
CA ILE A 282 -3.60 3.99 13.36
C ILE A 282 -2.86 5.21 12.83
N MET A 283 -3.47 6.37 13.03
CA MET A 283 -2.90 7.64 12.62
C MET A 283 -2.21 8.32 13.81
N ALA A 284 -0.99 8.81 13.59
CA ALA A 284 -0.36 9.79 14.47
C ALA A 284 -0.99 11.15 14.16
N VAL A 285 -1.70 11.70 15.12
CA VAL A 285 -2.47 12.94 15.02
C VAL A 285 -1.83 13.98 15.93
N GLU A 286 -1.43 15.11 15.38
CA GLU A 286 -1.00 16.29 16.13
C GLU A 286 -2.10 17.36 16.04
N VAL A 287 -2.64 17.77 17.17
CA VAL A 287 -3.63 18.86 17.24
C VAL A 287 -3.02 20.07 17.94
N ARG A 288 -3.09 21.23 17.29
CA ARG A 288 -2.66 22.52 17.84
C ARG A 288 -3.91 23.34 18.17
N THR A 289 -4.08 23.69 19.43
CA THR A 289 -5.27 24.39 19.93
C THR A 289 -4.92 25.43 21.00
N PRO A 290 -5.69 26.52 21.12
CA PRO A 290 -5.63 27.39 22.30
C PRO A 290 -5.93 26.59 23.58
N GLU A 291 -5.34 26.99 24.69
CA GLU A 291 -5.47 26.31 26.00
C GLU A 291 -6.93 26.13 26.43
N GLU A 292 -7.79 27.10 26.17
CA GLU A 292 -9.22 27.08 26.53
C GLU A 292 -10.02 25.92 25.90
N TYR A 293 -9.59 25.36 24.73
CA TYR A 293 -10.23 24.25 24.06
C TYR A 293 -9.52 22.90 24.28
N MET A 294 -8.41 22.89 25.01
CA MET A 294 -7.61 21.67 25.21
C MET A 294 -8.44 20.52 25.76
N GLY A 295 -9.28 20.81 26.78
CA GLY A 295 -10.13 19.79 27.40
C GLY A 295 -11.15 19.18 26.45
N GLU A 296 -11.76 20.00 25.58
CA GLU A 296 -12.72 19.52 24.57
C GLU A 296 -12.03 18.66 23.49
N VAL A 297 -10.83 19.08 23.05
CA VAL A 297 -10.05 18.34 22.06
C VAL A 297 -9.64 16.97 22.62
N ILE A 298 -9.12 16.92 23.85
CA ILE A 298 -8.77 15.66 24.52
C ILE A 298 -9.98 14.74 24.68
N GLY A 299 -11.11 15.32 25.11
CA GLY A 299 -12.37 14.57 25.24
C GLY A 299 -12.83 13.96 23.92
N ASP A 300 -12.75 14.72 22.83
CA ASP A 300 -13.12 14.26 21.48
C ASP A 300 -12.19 13.15 20.97
N LEU A 301 -10.87 13.33 21.09
CA LEU A 301 -9.89 12.31 20.70
C LEU A 301 -10.10 11.00 21.47
N ASN A 302 -10.40 11.08 22.77
CA ASN A 302 -10.70 9.88 23.58
C ASN A 302 -12.00 9.19 23.14
N GLN A 303 -13.05 9.95 22.78
CA GLN A 303 -14.28 9.37 22.23
C GLN A 303 -14.05 8.65 20.91
N ARG A 304 -13.06 9.09 20.13
CA ARG A 304 -12.60 8.47 18.87
C ARG A 304 -11.63 7.32 19.06
N ARG A 305 -11.63 6.69 20.20
CA ARG A 305 -10.70 5.60 20.55
C ARG A 305 -9.22 6.03 20.49
N GLY A 306 -8.97 7.33 20.58
CA GLY A 306 -7.62 7.88 20.56
C GLY A 306 -6.88 7.65 21.86
N SER A 307 -5.58 7.47 21.78
CA SER A 307 -4.65 7.40 22.91
C SER A 307 -3.72 8.59 22.85
N ILE A 308 -3.80 9.48 23.85
CA ILE A 308 -2.90 10.64 23.94
C ILE A 308 -1.51 10.14 24.30
N SER A 309 -0.52 10.46 23.47
CA SER A 309 0.88 10.06 23.65
C SER A 309 1.72 11.14 24.32
N GLN A 310 1.49 12.42 23.96
CA GLN A 310 2.23 13.55 24.49
C GLN A 310 1.41 14.83 24.46
N MET A 311 1.70 15.73 25.40
CA MET A 311 1.22 17.11 25.37
C MET A 311 2.39 18.04 25.59
N SER A 312 2.45 19.12 24.80
CA SER A 312 3.51 20.11 24.88
C SER A 312 2.98 21.53 24.65
N ASP A 313 3.75 22.51 25.05
CA ASP A 313 3.48 23.93 24.86
C ASP A 313 4.33 24.47 23.71
N ALA A 314 3.70 25.08 22.74
CA ALA A 314 4.39 25.83 21.67
C ALA A 314 3.82 27.24 21.64
N THR A 315 4.68 28.22 21.64
CA THR A 315 4.40 29.68 21.60
C THR A 315 2.91 30.09 21.54
N GLY A 316 2.22 30.00 22.71
CA GLY A 316 0.81 30.43 22.86
C GLY A 316 -0.25 29.43 22.42
N VAL A 317 0.12 28.20 22.07
CA VAL A 317 -0.80 27.10 21.74
C VAL A 317 -0.40 25.82 22.44
N LYS A 318 -1.34 24.97 22.74
CA LYS A 318 -1.13 23.60 23.22
C LYS A 318 -1.04 22.67 22.03
N VAL A 319 -0.08 21.75 22.08
CA VAL A 319 0.11 20.69 21.09
C VAL A 319 -0.23 19.38 21.74
N ILE A 320 -1.14 18.63 21.14
CA ILE A 320 -1.64 17.33 21.62
C ILE A 320 -1.29 16.30 20.57
N ASP A 321 -0.43 15.34 20.92
CA ASP A 321 -0.08 14.20 20.09
C ASP A 321 -0.91 13.01 20.53
N ALA A 322 -1.58 12.37 19.59
CA ALA A 322 -2.43 11.22 19.83
C ALA A 322 -2.30 10.17 18.73
N LYS A 323 -2.56 8.91 19.09
CA LYS A 323 -2.74 7.81 18.14
C LYS A 323 -4.22 7.49 18.06
N VAL A 324 -4.81 7.62 16.86
CA VAL A 324 -6.26 7.48 16.64
C VAL A 324 -6.50 6.56 15.43
N PRO A 325 -7.44 5.60 15.53
CA PRO A 325 -7.83 4.80 14.38
C PRO A 325 -8.37 5.66 13.24
N LEU A 326 -7.95 5.37 12.01
CA LEU A 326 -8.36 6.16 10.85
C LEU A 326 -9.89 6.18 10.66
N SER A 327 -10.57 5.06 10.96
CA SER A 327 -12.04 4.96 10.88
C SER A 327 -12.77 6.04 11.70
N GLU A 328 -12.15 6.51 12.80
CA GLU A 328 -12.70 7.53 13.69
C GLU A 328 -12.34 8.96 13.26
N MET A 329 -11.47 9.12 12.27
CA MET A 329 -10.97 10.43 11.84
C MET A 329 -11.77 11.03 10.69
N PHE A 330 -12.67 10.28 10.05
CA PHE A 330 -13.54 10.81 9.00
C PHE A 330 -14.40 11.96 9.55
N GLY A 331 -14.40 13.09 8.84
CA GLY A 331 -15.13 14.29 9.26
C GLY A 331 -14.53 15.05 10.45
N TYR A 332 -13.43 14.60 11.03
CA TYR A 332 -12.81 15.20 12.23
C TYR A 332 -12.54 16.71 12.08
N ILE A 333 -12.15 17.17 10.89
CA ILE A 333 -11.90 18.61 10.63
C ILE A 333 -13.14 19.47 10.92
N GLY A 334 -14.33 18.97 10.57
CA GLY A 334 -15.61 19.65 10.83
C GLY A 334 -15.89 19.76 12.33
N ASP A 335 -15.74 18.65 13.04
CA ASP A 335 -15.97 18.58 14.48
C ASP A 335 -14.97 19.43 15.26
N LEU A 336 -13.69 19.35 14.90
CA LEU A 336 -12.62 20.17 15.51
C LEU A 336 -12.89 21.66 15.34
N ARG A 337 -13.24 22.10 14.14
CA ARG A 337 -13.59 23.51 13.88
C ARG A 337 -14.81 23.96 14.66
N SER A 338 -15.84 23.13 14.71
CA SER A 338 -17.06 23.42 15.46
C SER A 338 -16.78 23.61 16.96
N LYS A 339 -16.00 22.71 17.57
CA LYS A 339 -15.67 22.72 19.01
C LYS A 339 -14.69 23.83 19.38
N THR A 340 -13.82 24.25 18.46
CA THR A 340 -12.74 25.23 18.74
C THR A 340 -12.96 26.57 18.04
N GLN A 341 -14.18 26.84 17.53
CA GLN A 341 -14.51 28.06 16.78
C GLN A 341 -13.53 28.35 15.62
N GLY A 342 -13.04 27.28 14.97
CA GLY A 342 -12.09 27.37 13.88
C GLY A 342 -10.65 27.71 14.29
N ARG A 343 -10.32 27.75 15.58
CA ARG A 343 -9.00 28.18 16.09
C ARG A 343 -8.01 27.03 16.27
N ALA A 344 -8.44 25.78 16.19
CA ALA A 344 -7.55 24.63 16.19
C ALA A 344 -7.26 24.14 14.78
N MET A 345 -6.09 23.54 14.61
CA MET A 345 -5.70 22.83 13.40
C MET A 345 -5.14 21.46 13.79
N PHE A 346 -5.18 20.51 12.86
CA PHE A 346 -4.55 19.24 13.06
C PHE A 346 -3.78 18.79 11.81
N THR A 347 -2.82 17.93 12.04
CA THR A 347 -2.17 17.13 11.00
C THR A 347 -2.26 15.67 11.40
N MET A 348 -2.29 14.78 10.42
CA MET A 348 -2.22 13.33 10.67
C MET A 348 -1.38 12.64 9.63
N GLN A 349 -0.72 11.57 10.04
CA GLN A 349 0.04 10.69 9.17
C GLN A 349 -0.10 9.25 9.66
N MET A 350 0.09 8.29 8.76
CA MET A 350 0.09 6.87 9.11
C MET A 350 1.21 6.59 10.12
N ASP A 351 0.87 5.92 11.23
CA ASP A 351 1.83 5.46 12.25
C ASP A 351 2.07 3.95 12.16
N SER A 352 1.01 3.18 12.31
CA SER A 352 1.09 1.71 12.40
C SER A 352 -0.25 1.06 12.13
N TYR A 353 -0.25 -0.27 12.08
CA TYR A 353 -1.47 -1.07 12.16
C TYR A 353 -1.61 -1.62 13.58
N ALA A 354 -2.82 -1.60 14.13
CA ALA A 354 -3.14 -2.19 15.43
C ALA A 354 -4.37 -3.10 15.35
N GLU A 355 -4.46 -4.03 16.30
CA GLU A 355 -5.59 -4.95 16.38
C GLU A 355 -6.88 -4.21 16.73
N VAL A 356 -7.92 -4.50 15.96
CA VAL A 356 -9.26 -3.94 16.18
C VAL A 356 -9.89 -4.57 17.42
N PRO A 357 -10.54 -3.79 18.32
CA PRO A 357 -11.29 -4.34 19.43
C PRO A 357 -12.33 -5.37 18.96
N LYS A 358 -12.55 -6.43 19.76
CA LYS A 358 -13.39 -7.56 19.37
C LYS A 358 -14.81 -7.16 18.92
N SER A 359 -15.44 -6.21 19.61
CA SER A 359 -16.79 -5.72 19.26
C SER A 359 -16.82 -5.07 17.87
N VAL A 360 -15.80 -4.23 17.57
CA VAL A 360 -15.68 -3.56 16.26
C VAL A 360 -15.31 -4.56 15.17
N SER A 361 -14.45 -5.54 15.48
CA SER A 361 -14.10 -6.61 14.53
C SER A 361 -15.33 -7.42 14.11
N GLU A 362 -16.23 -7.74 15.03
CA GLU A 362 -17.47 -8.45 14.73
C GLU A 362 -18.40 -7.64 13.80
N GLU A 363 -18.47 -6.31 13.99
CA GLU A 363 -19.24 -5.42 13.12
C GLU A 363 -18.63 -5.34 11.71
N ILE A 364 -17.30 -5.23 11.61
CA ILE A 364 -16.61 -5.21 10.33
C ILE A 364 -16.85 -6.51 9.55
N ILE A 365 -16.72 -7.68 10.22
CA ILE A 365 -16.95 -8.99 9.59
C ILE A 365 -18.38 -9.11 9.08
N LYS A 366 -19.38 -8.68 9.86
CA LYS A 366 -20.80 -8.69 9.43
C LYS A 366 -21.03 -7.79 8.25
N ALA A 367 -20.53 -6.56 8.29
CA ALA A 367 -20.66 -5.60 7.20
C ALA A 367 -20.06 -6.13 5.89
N GLN A 368 -18.90 -6.82 5.98
CA GLN A 368 -18.23 -7.39 4.81
C GLN A 368 -18.98 -8.61 4.23
N ARG A 369 -19.69 -9.35 5.07
CA ARG A 369 -20.52 -10.49 4.65
C ARG A 369 -21.92 -10.10 4.15
N GLY A 370 -22.29 -8.81 4.26
CA GLY A 370 -23.60 -8.30 3.89
C GLY A 370 -24.71 -8.71 4.87
N GLU A 371 -24.37 -8.97 6.14
CA GLU A 371 -25.30 -9.36 7.23
C GLU A 371 -25.77 -8.15 8.06
#